data_3b27bc6d97e10fc352f298a9792ac83d
#
_entry.id   3b27bc6d97e10fc352f298a9792ac83d
#
_cell.length_a   1.000
_cell.length_b   1.000
_cell.length_c   1.000
_cell.angle_alpha   90.00
_cell.angle_beta   90.00
_cell.angle_gamma   90.00
#
_symmetry.space_group_name_H-M   'P 1'
#
loop_
_entity.id
_entity.type
_entity.pdbx_description
1 polymer ?
#
loop_
_entity_poly.entity_id
_entity_poly.type
_entity_poly.pdbx_seq_one_letter_code
_entity_poly.pdbx_strand_id
1 'polypeptide(L)'
;HAHHESVESSKKSAFRSRKKFGKEQYRTIEELHETFARNCSSYLSALTRLYCEVQIVQIEKLRYYEYINDALELAVCANFDVIPLDESIDEISMLMTFNPDLGFFLMEKLLGGSGEAFDAKREFTEIEVALLENIFGKLSRQIETSWMKHLEIESNLKNLETNPKVIQMML
;
A
#
# COMPACT_ATOMS: atom_id res chain seq x y z
N HIS A 1 -21.32 -5.56 -42.65
CA HIS A 1 -20.19 -6.45 -42.38
C HIS A 1 -19.14 -5.82 -41.48
N ALA A 2 -18.81 -4.52 -41.62
CA ALA A 2 -17.80 -3.83 -40.78
C ALA A 2 -18.19 -3.68 -39.30
N HIS A 3 -19.48 -3.57 -38.98
CA HIS A 3 -19.96 -3.42 -37.60
C HIS A 3 -19.89 -4.70 -36.78
N HIS A 4 -19.93 -5.86 -37.44
CA HIS A 4 -19.85 -7.17 -36.75
C HIS A 4 -18.40 -7.53 -36.37
N GLU A 5 -17.43 -7.16 -37.21
CA GLU A 5 -16.01 -7.41 -36.95
C GLU A 5 -15.45 -6.53 -35.84
N SER A 6 -15.92 -5.29 -35.72
CA SER A 6 -15.47 -4.38 -34.63
C SER A 6 -15.96 -4.82 -33.23
N VAL A 7 -17.17 -5.40 -33.18
CA VAL A 7 -17.72 -5.92 -31.90
C VAL A 7 -17.04 -7.21 -31.48
N GLU A 8 -16.69 -8.06 -32.43
CA GLU A 8 -15.98 -9.32 -32.14
C GLU A 8 -14.51 -9.08 -31.74
N SER A 9 -13.84 -8.10 -32.37
CA SER A 9 -12.51 -7.66 -32.02
C SER A 9 -12.47 -7.05 -30.59
N SER A 10 -13.48 -6.23 -30.27
CA SER A 10 -13.63 -5.64 -28.93
C SER A 10 -13.91 -6.71 -27.86
N LYS A 11 -14.72 -7.72 -28.15
CA LYS A 11 -14.96 -8.85 -27.25
C LYS A 11 -13.71 -9.73 -27.05
N LYS A 12 -12.93 -9.96 -28.11
CA LYS A 12 -11.64 -10.69 -28.00
C LYS A 12 -10.59 -9.90 -27.23
N SER A 13 -10.55 -8.57 -27.34
CA SER A 13 -9.68 -7.70 -26.55
C SER A 13 -10.08 -7.69 -25.07
N ALA A 14 -11.38 -7.60 -24.77
CA ALA A 14 -11.88 -7.68 -23.38
C ALA A 14 -11.65 -9.06 -22.76
N PHE A 15 -11.62 -10.13 -23.54
CA PHE A 15 -11.30 -11.49 -23.06
C PHE A 15 -9.79 -11.69 -22.84
N ARG A 16 -8.92 -10.98 -23.57
CA ARG A 16 -7.46 -11.03 -23.40
C ARG A 16 -6.96 -10.31 -22.14
N SER A 17 -7.71 -9.34 -21.62
CA SER A 17 -7.34 -8.60 -20.39
C SER A 17 -7.64 -9.35 -19.08
N ARG A 18 -8.32 -10.51 -19.16
CA ARG A 18 -8.54 -11.41 -18.02
C ARG A 18 -7.43 -12.48 -17.91
N LYS A 19 -6.17 -12.09 -17.92
CA LYS A 19 -5.11 -12.99 -17.46
C LYS A 19 -5.36 -13.24 -15.97
N LYS A 20 -5.90 -14.42 -15.65
CA LYS A 20 -5.94 -14.90 -14.28
C LYS A 20 -4.50 -15.00 -13.79
N PHE A 21 -4.19 -14.47 -12.61
CA PHE A 21 -2.93 -14.76 -11.96
C PHE A 21 -2.79 -16.27 -11.82
N GLY A 22 -1.72 -16.85 -12.37
CA GLY A 22 -1.39 -18.24 -12.18
C GLY A 22 -0.93 -18.49 -10.73
N LYS A 23 -0.86 -19.78 -10.36
CA LYS A 23 -0.39 -20.19 -9.02
C LYS A 23 1.01 -19.65 -8.69
N GLU A 24 1.92 -19.62 -9.68
CA GLU A 24 3.28 -19.10 -9.51
C GLU A 24 3.32 -17.61 -9.23
N GLN A 25 2.48 -16.82 -9.91
CA GLN A 25 2.36 -15.38 -9.68
C GLN A 25 1.81 -15.09 -8.28
N TYR A 26 0.82 -15.85 -7.84
CA TYR A 26 0.25 -15.75 -6.50
C TYR A 26 1.30 -16.06 -5.43
N ARG A 27 2.09 -17.12 -5.63
CA ARG A 27 3.19 -17.49 -4.74
C ARG A 27 4.25 -16.40 -4.66
N THR A 28 4.61 -15.79 -5.77
CA THR A 28 5.55 -14.67 -5.80
C THR A 28 5.02 -13.48 -5.01
N ILE A 29 3.73 -13.14 -5.15
CA ILE A 29 3.08 -12.07 -4.38
C ILE A 29 3.09 -12.39 -2.88
N GLU A 30 2.81 -13.64 -2.50
CA GLU A 30 2.90 -14.07 -1.09
C GLU A 30 4.32 -13.89 -0.53
N GLU A 31 5.33 -14.34 -1.24
CA GLU A 31 6.74 -14.21 -0.83
C GLU A 31 7.17 -12.76 -0.68
N LEU A 32 6.77 -11.89 -1.60
CA LEU A 32 7.01 -10.44 -1.52
C LEU A 32 6.40 -9.83 -0.25
N HIS A 33 5.15 -10.16 0.03
CA HIS A 33 4.44 -9.63 1.19
C HIS A 33 4.97 -10.20 2.51
N GLU A 34 5.35 -11.47 2.56
CA GLU A 34 5.99 -12.06 3.73
C GLU A 34 7.33 -11.39 4.04
N THR A 35 8.15 -11.14 3.02
CA THR A 35 9.41 -10.43 3.16
C THR A 35 9.18 -8.99 3.62
N PHE A 36 8.20 -8.31 3.04
CA PHE A 36 7.79 -6.97 3.44
C PHE A 36 7.31 -6.94 4.89
N ALA A 37 6.49 -7.90 5.31
CA ALA A 37 6.01 -8.01 6.69
C ALA A 37 7.15 -8.18 7.70
N ARG A 38 8.15 -9.01 7.40
CA ARG A 38 9.34 -9.16 8.24
C ARG A 38 10.16 -7.88 8.35
N ASN A 39 10.37 -7.21 7.22
CA ASN A 39 11.12 -5.95 7.18
C ASN A 39 10.36 -4.83 7.92
N CYS A 40 9.04 -4.76 7.77
CA CYS A 40 8.19 -3.84 8.53
C CYS A 40 8.23 -4.12 10.02
N SER A 41 8.19 -5.39 10.43
CA SER A 41 8.30 -5.78 11.84
C SER A 41 9.59 -5.26 12.46
N SER A 42 10.70 -5.42 11.78
CA SER A 42 12.01 -4.92 12.23
C SER A 42 12.04 -3.39 12.29
N TYR A 43 11.54 -2.73 11.26
CA TYR A 43 11.49 -1.27 11.20
C TYR A 43 10.61 -0.67 12.31
N LEU A 44 9.40 -1.18 12.48
CA LEU A 44 8.47 -0.71 13.51
C LEU A 44 8.96 -1.02 14.92
N SER A 45 9.60 -2.16 15.14
CA SER A 45 10.20 -2.50 16.42
C SER A 45 11.32 -1.54 16.78
N ALA A 46 12.17 -1.19 15.83
CA ALA A 46 13.22 -0.19 16.03
C ALA A 46 12.65 1.21 16.31
N LEU A 47 11.61 1.60 15.56
CA LEU A 47 10.97 2.91 15.69
C LEU A 47 10.27 3.09 17.05
N THR A 48 9.51 2.08 17.45
CA THR A 48 8.69 2.12 18.68
C THR A 48 9.43 1.71 19.95
N ARG A 49 10.59 1.05 19.80
CA ARG A 49 11.32 0.39 20.88
C ARG A 49 10.49 -0.66 21.61
N LEU A 50 9.55 -1.26 20.91
CA LEU A 50 8.71 -2.35 21.34
C LEU A 50 8.84 -3.50 20.36
N TYR A 51 8.55 -4.71 20.82
CA TYR A 51 8.40 -5.82 19.89
C TYR A 51 7.12 -5.63 19.07
N CYS A 52 7.28 -5.41 17.78
CA CYS A 52 6.20 -5.29 16.83
C CYS A 52 6.29 -6.44 15.82
N GLU A 53 5.20 -7.14 15.59
CA GLU A 53 5.10 -8.18 14.60
C GLU A 53 4.02 -7.83 13.58
N VAL A 54 4.40 -7.80 12.31
CA VAL A 54 3.49 -7.64 11.18
C VAL A 54 3.30 -9.00 10.54
N GLN A 55 2.08 -9.46 10.47
CA GLN A 55 1.70 -10.74 9.86
C GLN A 55 0.76 -10.51 8.68
N ILE A 56 0.93 -11.32 7.64
CA ILE A 56 -0.01 -11.38 6.53
C ILE A 56 -1.24 -12.17 6.98
N VAL A 57 -2.38 -11.51 7.03
CA VAL A 57 -3.65 -12.16 7.38
C VAL A 57 -4.29 -12.78 6.15
N GLN A 58 -4.30 -12.05 5.05
CA GLN A 58 -4.97 -12.46 3.84
C GLN A 58 -4.41 -11.72 2.62
N ILE A 59 -4.37 -12.39 1.48
CA ILE A 59 -4.07 -11.82 0.17
C ILE A 59 -5.25 -12.14 -0.74
N GLU A 60 -5.89 -11.11 -1.26
CA GLU A 60 -7.07 -11.23 -2.11
C GLU A 60 -6.88 -10.51 -3.44
N LYS A 61 -7.47 -11.08 -4.47
CA LYS A 61 -7.64 -10.39 -5.76
C LYS A 61 -9.06 -9.84 -5.83
N LEU A 62 -9.18 -8.54 -5.70
CA LEU A 62 -10.44 -7.82 -5.77
C LEU A 62 -10.54 -7.00 -7.05
N ARG A 63 -11.76 -6.69 -7.46
CA ARG A 63 -12.00 -5.64 -8.44
C ARG A 63 -11.85 -4.29 -7.74
N TYR A 64 -11.41 -3.30 -8.51
CA TYR A 64 -11.14 -1.97 -7.98
C TYR A 64 -12.30 -1.36 -7.16
N TYR A 65 -13.53 -1.46 -7.65
CA TYR A 65 -14.69 -0.92 -6.94
C TYR A 65 -15.03 -1.69 -5.65
N GLU A 66 -14.72 -2.98 -5.57
CA GLU A 66 -14.91 -3.78 -4.35
C GLU A 66 -13.95 -3.31 -3.26
N TYR A 67 -12.71 -3.06 -3.63
CA TYR A 67 -11.70 -2.52 -2.71
C TYR A 67 -12.09 -1.14 -2.17
N ILE A 68 -12.57 -0.23 -3.02
CA ILE A 68 -12.93 1.14 -2.62
C ILE A 68 -14.09 1.15 -1.63
N ASN A 69 -15.11 0.32 -1.83
CA ASN A 69 -16.30 0.32 -0.97
C ASN A 69 -15.99 -0.18 0.44
N ASP A 70 -15.06 -1.13 0.60
CA ASP A 70 -14.80 -1.76 1.89
C ASP A 70 -13.67 -1.09 2.69
N ALA A 71 -12.69 -0.48 2.02
CA ALA A 71 -11.43 -0.08 2.64
C ALA A 71 -11.39 1.36 3.18
N LEU A 72 -12.30 2.25 2.80
CA LEU A 72 -12.05 3.69 2.89
C LEU A 72 -12.84 4.48 3.92
N GLU A 73 -13.74 3.88 4.69
CA GLU A 73 -14.57 4.67 5.62
C GLU A 73 -13.81 5.33 6.78
N LEU A 74 -12.65 4.80 7.18
CA LEU A 74 -11.88 5.30 8.33
C LEU A 74 -10.36 5.05 8.18
N ALA A 75 -9.81 5.24 6.99
CA ALA A 75 -8.41 4.95 6.75
C ALA A 75 -7.57 6.20 6.46
N VAL A 76 -6.29 6.13 6.81
CA VAL A 76 -5.24 6.99 6.27
C VAL A 76 -4.62 6.27 5.09
N CYS A 77 -4.38 6.99 4.00
CA CYS A 77 -3.87 6.43 2.76
C CYS A 77 -2.49 6.99 2.42
N ALA A 78 -1.50 6.11 2.35
CA ALA A 78 -0.17 6.41 1.83
C ALA A 78 -0.08 5.95 0.37
N ASN A 79 0.21 6.88 -0.53
CA ASN A 79 0.36 6.59 -1.95
C ASN A 79 1.85 6.59 -2.31
N PHE A 80 2.32 5.48 -2.89
CA PHE A 80 3.71 5.29 -3.30
C PHE A 80 3.80 5.17 -4.82
N ASP A 81 4.79 5.83 -5.39
CA ASP A 81 5.24 5.56 -6.76
C ASP A 81 6.28 4.45 -6.71
N VAL A 82 6.05 3.39 -7.45
CA VAL A 82 6.97 2.26 -7.60
C VAL A 82 7.49 2.25 -9.02
N ILE A 83 8.78 2.56 -9.17
CA ILE A 83 9.44 2.78 -10.45
C ILE A 83 10.42 1.63 -10.69
N PRO A 84 10.14 0.72 -11.63
CA PRO A 84 11.09 -0.30 -12.04
C PRO A 84 12.34 0.33 -12.68
N LEU A 85 13.52 -0.21 -12.36
CA LEU A 85 14.77 0.20 -13.02
C LEU A 85 14.81 -0.27 -14.48
N ASP A 86 14.11 -1.34 -14.80
CA ASP A 86 13.87 -1.78 -16.19
C ASP A 86 12.85 -0.85 -16.85
N GLU A 87 13.31 0.00 -17.77
CA GLU A 87 12.50 0.98 -18.47
C GLU A 87 11.40 0.38 -19.35
N SER A 88 11.46 -0.93 -19.64
CA SER A 88 10.41 -1.65 -20.38
C SER A 88 9.16 -1.95 -19.54
N ILE A 89 9.24 -1.76 -18.22
CA ILE A 89 8.15 -2.00 -17.28
C ILE A 89 7.60 -0.65 -16.81
N ASP A 90 6.29 -0.49 -16.93
CA ASP A 90 5.60 0.73 -16.53
C ASP A 90 5.67 0.97 -15.01
N GLU A 91 5.63 2.24 -14.62
CA GLU A 91 5.49 2.64 -13.23
C GLU A 91 4.18 2.12 -12.64
N ILE A 92 4.23 1.78 -11.36
CA ILE A 92 3.09 1.24 -10.61
C ILE A 92 2.77 2.20 -9.46
N SER A 93 1.51 2.50 -9.28
CA SER A 93 1.02 3.16 -8.07
C SER A 93 0.62 2.12 -7.03
N MET A 94 1.12 2.27 -5.81
CA MET A 94 0.81 1.40 -4.69
C MET A 94 0.13 2.20 -3.58
N LEU A 95 -0.98 1.71 -3.09
CA LEU A 95 -1.70 2.30 -1.97
C LEU A 95 -1.53 1.44 -0.73
N MET A 96 -1.20 2.09 0.39
CA MET A 96 -1.19 1.49 1.71
C MET A 96 -2.19 2.23 2.58
N THR A 97 -3.19 1.53 3.06
CA THR A 97 -4.20 2.08 3.96
C THR A 97 -4.01 1.53 5.37
N PHE A 98 -4.18 2.36 6.37
CA PHE A 98 -4.07 1.96 7.76
C PHE A 98 -5.06 2.72 8.64
N ASN A 99 -5.35 2.15 9.81
CA ASN A 99 -6.23 2.78 10.77
C ASN A 99 -5.55 4.02 11.38
N PRO A 100 -6.25 5.15 11.55
CA PRO A 100 -5.73 6.34 12.23
C PRO A 100 -5.11 6.06 13.60
N ASP A 101 -5.65 5.12 14.36
CA ASP A 101 -5.11 4.74 15.67
C ASP A 101 -3.67 4.24 15.61
N LEU A 102 -3.32 3.50 14.54
CA LEU A 102 -1.92 3.12 14.30
C LEU A 102 -1.04 4.34 14.07
N GLY A 103 -1.52 5.32 13.32
CA GLY A 103 -0.80 6.57 13.07
C GLY A 103 -0.52 7.33 14.36
N PHE A 104 -1.53 7.51 15.20
CA PHE A 104 -1.39 8.16 16.50
C PHE A 104 -0.42 7.40 17.43
N PHE A 105 -0.53 6.08 17.47
CA PHE A 105 0.38 5.23 18.25
C PHE A 105 1.84 5.40 17.80
N LEU A 106 2.11 5.34 16.50
CA LEU A 106 3.46 5.48 15.95
C LEU A 106 4.04 6.86 16.25
N MET A 107 3.25 7.91 16.14
CA MET A 107 3.69 9.27 16.48
C MET A 107 3.98 9.42 17.96
N GLU A 108 3.13 8.91 18.84
CA GLU A 108 3.35 8.95 20.28
C GLU A 108 4.64 8.25 20.64
N LYS A 109 4.90 7.07 20.09
CA LYS A 109 6.16 6.34 20.33
C LYS A 109 7.37 7.08 19.79
N LEU A 110 7.27 7.69 18.62
CA LEU A 110 8.36 8.48 18.04
C LEU A 110 8.71 9.70 18.92
N LEU A 111 7.72 10.29 19.57
CA LEU A 111 7.88 11.43 20.47
C LEU A 111 8.24 11.02 21.91
N GLY A 112 8.42 9.75 22.18
CA GLY A 112 8.84 9.23 23.49
C GLY A 112 7.71 8.94 24.47
N GLY A 113 6.46 8.88 24.00
CA GLY A 113 5.31 8.54 24.83
C GLY A 113 5.23 7.06 25.23
N SER A 114 4.32 6.74 26.15
CA SER A 114 4.14 5.39 26.70
C SER A 114 3.53 4.39 25.68
N GLY A 115 2.81 4.87 24.69
CA GLY A 115 2.08 4.04 23.72
C GLY A 115 0.77 3.48 24.31
N GLU A 116 0.19 4.17 25.28
CA GLU A 116 -1.15 3.83 25.76
C GLU A 116 -2.19 4.00 24.65
N ALA A 117 -3.23 3.18 24.70
CA ALA A 117 -4.29 3.19 23.70
C ALA A 117 -4.88 4.60 23.53
N PHE A 118 -4.71 5.16 22.38
CA PHE A 118 -5.17 6.50 22.06
C PHE A 118 -6.51 6.38 21.30
N ASP A 119 -7.59 6.81 21.92
CA ASP A 119 -8.87 6.99 21.26
C ASP A 119 -9.00 8.45 20.78
N ALA A 120 -8.16 8.83 19.86
CA ALA A 120 -8.17 10.17 19.29
C ALA A 120 -9.20 10.25 18.14
N LYS A 121 -10.42 10.63 18.48
CA LYS A 121 -11.48 10.93 17.51
C LYS A 121 -11.31 12.34 16.93
N ARG A 122 -10.14 12.63 16.38
CA ARG A 122 -9.80 13.90 15.77
C ARG A 122 -8.98 13.72 14.52
N GLU A 123 -8.93 14.73 13.69
CA GLU A 123 -8.04 14.77 12.54
C GLU A 123 -6.58 14.95 12.97
N PHE A 124 -5.67 14.52 12.11
CA PHE A 124 -4.25 14.79 12.27
C PHE A 124 -3.95 16.27 12.01
N THR A 125 -3.08 16.85 12.81
CA THR A 125 -2.53 18.19 12.56
C THR A 125 -1.51 18.14 11.42
N GLU A 126 -1.15 19.29 10.84
CA GLU A 126 -0.15 19.38 9.79
C GLU A 126 1.22 18.84 10.22
N ILE A 127 1.61 19.08 11.48
CA ILE A 127 2.87 18.58 12.05
C ILE A 127 2.80 17.04 12.17
N GLU A 128 1.68 16.51 12.61
CA GLU A 128 1.47 15.08 12.73
C GLU A 128 1.49 14.39 11.35
N VAL A 129 0.87 14.99 10.34
CA VAL A 129 0.96 14.50 8.95
C VAL A 129 2.42 14.49 8.48
N ALA A 130 3.19 15.53 8.73
CA ALA A 130 4.60 15.58 8.37
C ALA A 130 5.43 14.47 9.04
N LEU A 131 5.14 14.16 10.31
CA LEU A 131 5.77 13.04 11.03
C LEU A 131 5.40 11.69 10.41
N LEU A 132 4.14 11.49 10.06
CA LEU A 132 3.68 10.28 9.38
C LEU A 132 4.31 10.13 7.99
N GLU A 133 4.42 11.21 7.23
CA GLU A 133 5.12 11.22 5.93
C GLU A 133 6.57 10.78 6.08
N ASN A 134 7.26 11.19 7.13
CA ASN A 134 8.62 10.75 7.42
C ASN A 134 8.68 9.24 7.71
N ILE A 135 7.77 8.73 8.55
CA ILE A 135 7.68 7.31 8.89
C ILE A 135 7.40 6.47 7.63
N PHE A 136 6.39 6.84 6.86
CA PHE A 136 6.00 6.10 5.65
C PHE A 136 6.98 6.28 4.49
N GLY A 137 7.66 7.43 4.41
CA GLY A 137 8.76 7.65 3.48
C GLY A 137 9.91 6.68 3.72
N LYS A 138 10.27 6.43 4.97
CA LYS A 138 11.27 5.42 5.34
C LYS A 138 10.76 3.99 5.13
N LEU A 139 9.46 3.76 5.28
CA LEU A 139 8.84 2.47 5.00
C LEU A 139 8.95 2.09 3.51
N SER A 140 9.03 3.08 2.61
CA SER A 140 9.24 2.84 1.18
C SER A 140 10.52 2.04 0.89
N ARG A 141 11.55 2.18 1.72
CA ARG A 141 12.79 1.39 1.59
C ARG A 141 12.55 -0.10 1.86
N GLN A 142 11.60 -0.43 2.70
CA GLN A 142 11.22 -1.82 2.96
C GLN A 142 10.49 -2.44 1.76
N ILE A 143 9.76 -1.63 1.00
CA ILE A 143 9.15 -2.04 -0.28
C ILE A 143 10.26 -2.42 -1.27
N GLU A 144 11.24 -1.55 -1.48
CA GLU A 144 12.37 -1.79 -2.38
C GLU A 144 13.13 -3.07 -2.02
N THR A 145 13.49 -3.23 -0.75
CA THR A 145 14.21 -4.41 -0.25
C THR A 145 13.41 -5.69 -0.45
N SER A 146 12.10 -5.64 -0.25
CA SER A 146 11.23 -6.80 -0.40
C SER A 146 11.11 -7.28 -1.85
N TRP A 147 11.19 -6.36 -2.80
CA TRP A 147 11.08 -6.66 -4.23
C TRP A 147 12.40 -7.06 -4.89
N MET A 148 13.52 -6.80 -4.24
CA MET A 148 14.88 -6.89 -4.83
C MET A 148 15.18 -8.23 -5.49
N LYS A 149 14.67 -9.35 -4.98
CA LYS A 149 14.87 -10.68 -5.56
C LYS A 149 14.14 -10.90 -6.89
N HIS A 150 13.08 -10.16 -7.13
CA HIS A 150 12.20 -10.35 -8.28
C HIS A 150 12.32 -9.22 -9.29
N LEU A 151 12.42 -7.99 -8.81
CA LEU A 151 12.50 -6.79 -9.63
C LEU A 151 13.18 -5.68 -8.84
N GLU A 152 14.20 -5.06 -9.43
CA GLU A 152 14.78 -3.86 -8.86
C GLU A 152 13.85 -2.67 -9.11
N ILE A 153 13.46 -2.03 -8.04
CA ILE A 153 12.55 -0.88 -8.05
C ILE A 153 13.09 0.26 -7.21
N GLU A 154 12.67 1.46 -7.54
CA GLU A 154 12.73 2.63 -6.69
C GLU A 154 11.33 2.96 -6.19
N SER A 155 11.16 3.19 -4.91
CA SER A 155 9.88 3.45 -4.29
C SER A 155 9.92 4.76 -3.51
N ASN A 156 8.96 5.63 -3.77
CA ASN A 156 8.86 6.92 -3.12
C ASN A 156 7.45 7.17 -2.61
N LEU A 157 7.32 7.71 -1.41
CA LEU A 157 6.05 8.21 -0.93
C LEU A 157 5.68 9.46 -1.74
N LYS A 158 4.59 9.39 -2.49
CA LYS A 158 4.07 10.50 -3.29
C LYS A 158 3.29 11.48 -2.42
N ASN A 159 2.34 10.96 -1.65
CA ASN A 159 1.55 11.73 -0.71
C ASN A 159 0.92 10.84 0.36
N LEU A 160 0.58 11.45 1.47
CA LEU A 160 -0.21 10.86 2.54
C LEU A 160 -1.52 11.62 2.65
N GLU A 161 -2.64 10.93 2.50
CA GLU A 161 -3.97 11.51 2.59
C GLU A 161 -4.68 11.03 3.85
N THR A 162 -5.15 11.97 4.65
CA THR A 162 -5.83 11.70 5.92
C THR A 162 -7.33 11.99 5.86
N ASN A 163 -7.81 12.63 4.80
CA ASN A 163 -9.21 12.95 4.62
C ASN A 163 -9.90 11.87 3.77
N PRO A 164 -10.86 11.11 4.33
CA PRO A 164 -11.55 10.05 3.60
C PRO A 164 -12.25 10.51 2.32
N LYS A 165 -12.78 11.74 2.32
CA LYS A 165 -13.44 12.32 1.14
C LYS A 165 -12.48 12.56 -0.02
N VAL A 166 -11.25 12.99 0.27
CA VAL A 166 -10.21 13.20 -0.73
C VAL A 166 -9.70 11.86 -1.24
N ILE A 167 -9.54 10.88 -0.37
CA ILE A 167 -9.14 9.52 -0.76
C ILE A 167 -10.12 8.93 -1.79
N GLN A 168 -11.42 9.08 -1.57
CA GLN A 168 -12.44 8.63 -2.51
C GLN A 168 -12.35 9.30 -3.88
N MET A 169 -11.89 10.55 -3.95
CA MET A 169 -11.71 11.28 -5.21
C MET A 169 -10.39 10.95 -5.92
N MET A 170 -9.38 10.44 -5.21
CA MET A 170 -8.07 10.08 -5.77
C MET A 170 -8.10 8.72 -6.47
N LEU A 171 -9.06 7.91 -6.19
CA LEU A 171 -9.22 6.54 -6.64
C LEU A 171 -10.28 6.43 -7.72
#